data_74d3fd4ed6390e3579846d22bbb0b01a
#
_entry.id   74d3fd4ed6390e3579846d22bbb0b01a
#
_cell.length_a   1.000
_cell.length_b   1.000
_cell.length_c   1.000
_cell.angle_alpha   90.00
_cell.angle_beta   90.00
_cell.angle_gamma   90.00
#
_symmetry.space_group_name_H-M   'P 1'
#
loop_
_entity.id
_entity.type
_entity.pdbx_description
1 polymer ?
#
loop_
_entity_poly.entity_id
_entity_poly.type
_entity_poly.pdbx_seq_one_letter_code
_entity_poly.pdbx_strand_id
1 'polypeptide(L)'
;MWLPAAIVLAIALKWHPPQPLGNKKLPLLASLYVIVPFILWATSWIENTSFLNWGWDWQPPVFMSLMRGLGLGIISLVILFGLQLTAGWLELQKSETSNTTGEKKINFWTLILNPASLLTLLLALWISATEELIFRGCLQTILQQDYSVLIAAAIASFIFAITHLIWAAKETLPQLPGLWLMGMVLTLARIADNGSLGLAIGIHAAWIWGITTVDTEGAINPTGRAPEWITGIAAKPLAGAAGILLLLATATLLGLTQISVNGR
;
A
#
# COMPACT_ATOMS: atom_id res chain seq x y z
N MET A 1 -10.11 -5.72 19.48
CA MET A 1 -11.40 -5.01 19.56
C MET A 1 -12.21 -5.03 18.26
N TRP A 2 -11.62 -5.00 17.06
CA TRP A 2 -12.37 -5.13 15.81
C TRP A 2 -13.08 -6.49 15.65
N LEU A 3 -12.50 -7.60 16.13
CA LEU A 3 -13.03 -8.95 15.94
C LEU A 3 -14.49 -9.10 16.39
N PRO A 4 -14.95 -8.60 17.57
CA PRO A 4 -16.36 -8.64 17.93
C PRO A 4 -17.27 -7.92 16.94
N ALA A 5 -16.87 -6.74 16.47
CA ALA A 5 -17.64 -5.99 15.46
C ALA A 5 -17.67 -6.72 14.12
N ALA A 6 -16.55 -7.32 13.71
CA ALA A 6 -16.46 -8.15 12.52
C ALA A 6 -17.36 -9.39 12.61
N ILE A 7 -17.44 -10.04 13.78
CA ILE A 7 -18.33 -11.19 14.02
C ILE A 7 -19.79 -10.76 13.87
N VAL A 8 -20.19 -9.66 14.51
CA VAL A 8 -21.56 -9.13 14.39
C VAL A 8 -21.90 -8.82 12.94
N LEU A 9 -20.98 -8.17 12.23
CA LEU A 9 -21.15 -7.84 10.81
C LEU A 9 -21.20 -9.11 9.93
N ALA A 10 -20.34 -10.09 10.21
CA ALA A 10 -20.37 -11.37 9.50
C ALA A 10 -21.71 -12.10 9.69
N ILE A 11 -22.27 -12.11 10.90
CA ILE A 11 -23.59 -12.66 11.18
C ILE A 11 -24.68 -11.89 10.40
N ALA A 12 -24.65 -10.56 10.43
CA ALA A 12 -25.60 -9.73 9.69
C ALA A 12 -25.52 -9.95 8.17
N LEU A 13 -24.32 -10.19 7.64
CA LEU A 13 -24.08 -10.52 6.25
C LEU A 13 -24.32 -12.00 5.92
N LYS A 14 -24.73 -12.81 6.91
CA LYS A 14 -24.91 -14.26 6.79
C LYS A 14 -23.67 -14.94 6.18
N TRP A 15 -22.50 -14.58 6.69
CA TRP A 15 -21.22 -15.16 6.27
C TRP A 15 -20.57 -15.94 7.43
N HIS A 16 -19.97 -17.08 7.10
CA HIS A 16 -19.19 -17.89 8.04
C HIS A 16 -18.04 -18.58 7.29
N PRO A 17 -16.88 -18.76 7.94
CA PRO A 17 -15.81 -19.59 7.39
C PRO A 17 -16.30 -21.06 7.20
N PRO A 18 -15.84 -21.80 6.18
CA PRO A 18 -14.82 -21.44 5.18
C PRO A 18 -15.36 -20.84 3.89
N GLN A 19 -16.57 -20.30 3.88
CA GLN A 19 -17.16 -19.71 2.66
C GLN A 19 -16.29 -18.57 2.11
N PRO A 20 -16.12 -18.47 0.77
CA PRO A 20 -15.43 -17.33 0.19
C PRO A 20 -16.20 -16.02 0.48
N LEU A 21 -15.48 -14.95 0.79
CA LEU A 21 -16.06 -13.65 1.15
C LEU A 21 -16.88 -13.04 0.01
N GLY A 22 -16.42 -13.20 -1.24
CA GLY A 22 -17.09 -12.61 -2.39
C GLY A 22 -17.40 -11.12 -2.18
N ASN A 23 -18.63 -10.71 -2.49
CA ASN A 23 -19.10 -9.32 -2.32
C ASN A 23 -19.19 -8.87 -0.85
N LYS A 24 -19.10 -9.79 0.11
CA LYS A 24 -19.13 -9.49 1.56
C LYS A 24 -17.78 -9.01 2.10
N LYS A 25 -16.71 -9.16 1.30
CA LYS A 25 -15.35 -8.71 1.63
C LYS A 25 -15.31 -7.18 1.85
N LEU A 26 -15.94 -6.41 0.97
CA LEU A 26 -15.92 -4.95 1.04
C LEU A 26 -16.53 -4.38 2.33
N PRO A 27 -17.74 -4.77 2.77
CA PRO A 27 -18.30 -4.28 4.03
C PRO A 27 -17.45 -4.65 5.24
N LEU A 28 -16.91 -5.87 5.29
CA LEU A 28 -16.03 -6.32 6.38
C LEU A 28 -14.73 -5.53 6.42
N LEU A 29 -14.11 -5.31 5.27
CA LEU A 29 -12.89 -4.52 5.15
C LEU A 29 -13.16 -3.06 5.53
N ALA A 30 -14.21 -2.46 5.00
CA ALA A 30 -14.60 -1.09 5.31
C ALA A 30 -14.85 -0.90 6.82
N SER A 31 -15.51 -1.87 7.49
CA SER A 31 -15.71 -1.81 8.94
C SER A 31 -14.41 -1.75 9.74
N LEU A 32 -13.37 -2.46 9.29
CA LEU A 32 -12.05 -2.41 9.91
C LEU A 32 -11.47 -0.99 9.82
N TYR A 33 -11.43 -0.42 8.62
CA TYR A 33 -10.84 0.89 8.39
C TYR A 33 -11.65 2.04 9.02
N VAL A 34 -12.94 1.86 9.28
CA VAL A 34 -13.75 2.83 10.03
C VAL A 34 -13.54 2.71 11.54
N ILE A 35 -13.47 1.48 12.07
CA ILE A 35 -13.39 1.25 13.52
C ILE A 35 -11.97 1.47 14.07
N VAL A 36 -10.94 1.14 13.32
CA VAL A 36 -9.53 1.22 13.79
C VAL A 36 -9.12 2.61 14.27
N PRO A 37 -9.40 3.72 13.58
CA PRO A 37 -9.08 5.05 14.10
C PRO A 37 -9.65 5.33 15.48
N PHE A 38 -10.88 4.87 15.76
CA PHE A 38 -11.49 4.99 17.09
C PHE A 38 -10.78 4.12 18.14
N ILE A 39 -10.33 2.92 17.76
CA ILE A 39 -9.56 2.04 18.64
C ILE A 39 -8.22 2.71 18.97
N LEU A 40 -7.52 3.25 17.99
CA LEU A 40 -6.25 3.95 18.18
C LEU A 40 -6.44 5.21 19.04
N TRP A 41 -7.53 5.94 18.85
CA TRP A 41 -7.87 7.07 19.70
C TRP A 41 -8.08 6.64 21.15
N ALA A 42 -8.84 5.56 21.39
CA ALA A 42 -9.03 5.00 22.73
C ALA A 42 -7.70 4.49 23.33
N THR A 43 -6.86 3.85 22.52
CA THR A 43 -5.51 3.40 22.92
C THR A 43 -4.64 4.59 23.34
N SER A 44 -4.64 5.68 22.57
CA SER A 44 -3.86 6.87 22.91
C SER A 44 -4.28 7.47 24.26
N TRP A 45 -5.57 7.38 24.57
CA TRP A 45 -6.13 7.84 25.85
C TRP A 45 -5.71 6.95 27.03
N ILE A 46 -5.75 5.62 26.86
CA ILE A 46 -5.37 4.63 27.87
C ILE A 46 -3.87 4.69 28.14
N GLU A 47 -3.06 4.77 27.09
CA GLU A 47 -1.59 4.82 27.17
C GLU A 47 -1.06 6.22 27.53
N ASN A 48 -1.96 7.20 27.72
CA ASN A 48 -1.62 8.60 28.00
C ASN A 48 -0.59 9.16 27.01
N THR A 49 -0.73 8.79 25.74
CA THR A 49 0.12 9.20 24.63
C THR A 49 -0.67 10.02 23.61
N SER A 50 0.00 10.72 22.70
CA SER A 50 -0.65 11.49 21.65
C SER A 50 -0.39 10.92 20.26
N PHE A 51 -1.24 11.21 19.29
CA PHE A 51 -1.00 10.87 17.89
C PHE A 51 0.30 11.50 17.34
N LEU A 52 0.73 12.62 17.91
CA LEU A 52 2.03 13.25 17.58
C LEU A 52 3.20 12.31 17.88
N ASN A 53 3.17 11.58 19.00
CA ASN A 53 4.19 10.59 19.36
C ASN A 53 4.24 9.41 18.39
N TRP A 54 3.14 9.17 17.69
CA TRP A 54 3.04 8.16 16.64
C TRP A 54 3.37 8.70 15.24
N GLY A 55 3.81 9.99 15.15
CA GLY A 55 4.18 10.63 13.91
C GLY A 55 2.99 11.18 13.09
N TRP A 56 1.80 11.27 13.72
CA TRP A 56 0.63 11.87 13.11
C TRP A 56 0.51 13.33 13.53
N ASP A 57 0.91 14.23 12.65
CA ASP A 57 0.82 15.68 12.85
C ASP A 57 -0.07 16.28 11.75
N TRP A 58 -0.85 17.29 12.08
CA TRP A 58 -1.69 18.04 11.13
C TRP A 58 -1.03 19.34 10.67
N GLN A 59 0.26 19.50 10.91
CA GLN A 59 0.99 20.70 10.51
C GLN A 59 1.28 20.72 8.99
N PRO A 60 1.40 21.91 8.37
CA PRO A 60 1.67 22.02 6.93
C PRO A 60 2.84 21.17 6.40
N PRO A 61 3.94 20.96 7.13
CA PRO A 61 5.03 20.10 6.67
C PRO A 61 4.61 18.67 6.35
N VAL A 62 3.64 18.09 7.09
CA VAL A 62 3.15 16.73 6.82
C VAL A 62 2.46 16.62 5.46
N PHE A 63 1.70 17.64 5.07
CA PHE A 63 1.09 17.67 3.74
C PHE A 63 2.14 17.76 2.63
N MET A 64 3.22 18.49 2.85
CA MET A 64 4.35 18.51 1.91
C MET A 64 5.04 17.15 1.81
N SER A 65 5.26 16.47 2.93
CA SER A 65 5.81 15.13 2.99
C SER A 65 4.89 14.12 2.29
N LEU A 66 3.58 14.21 2.53
CA LEU A 66 2.58 13.38 1.85
C LEU A 66 2.63 13.57 0.32
N MET A 67 2.68 14.82 -0.15
CA MET A 67 2.80 15.10 -1.58
C MET A 67 4.10 14.59 -2.19
N ARG A 68 5.23 14.73 -1.48
CA ARG A 68 6.52 14.13 -1.87
C ARG A 68 6.43 12.61 -1.93
N GLY A 69 5.78 11.99 -0.94
CA GLY A 69 5.53 10.56 -0.91
C GLY A 69 4.69 10.07 -2.08
N LEU A 70 3.57 10.74 -2.36
CA LEU A 70 2.74 10.45 -3.53
C LEU A 70 3.56 10.55 -4.82
N GLY A 71 4.32 11.62 -5.00
CA GLY A 71 5.19 11.79 -6.15
C GLY A 71 6.21 10.68 -6.30
N LEU A 72 6.91 10.33 -5.21
CA LEU A 72 7.91 9.26 -5.21
C LEU A 72 7.27 7.90 -5.53
N GLY A 73 6.12 7.58 -4.93
CA GLY A 73 5.40 6.34 -5.19
C GLY A 73 4.90 6.25 -6.64
N ILE A 74 4.37 7.33 -7.21
CA ILE A 74 3.95 7.38 -8.61
C ILE A 74 5.15 7.19 -9.55
N ILE A 75 6.24 7.93 -9.33
CA ILE A 75 7.46 7.82 -10.14
C ILE A 75 8.00 6.39 -10.10
N SER A 76 8.02 5.77 -8.92
CA SER A 76 8.49 4.40 -8.77
C SER A 76 7.66 3.41 -9.58
N LEU A 77 6.32 3.53 -9.59
CA LEU A 77 5.44 2.70 -10.41
C LEU A 77 5.60 2.97 -11.91
N VAL A 78 5.76 4.24 -12.30
CA VAL A 78 6.03 4.59 -13.71
C VAL A 78 7.32 3.95 -14.19
N ILE A 79 8.36 3.94 -13.37
CA ILE A 79 9.61 3.26 -13.67
C ILE A 79 9.39 1.75 -13.76
N LEU A 80 8.70 1.14 -12.78
CA LEU A 80 8.43 -0.31 -12.75
C LEU A 80 7.71 -0.78 -14.01
N PHE A 81 6.56 -0.19 -14.29
CA PHE A 81 5.75 -0.58 -15.43
C PHE A 81 6.37 -0.14 -16.76
N GLY A 82 6.98 1.05 -16.79
CA GLY A 82 7.66 1.57 -17.96
C GLY A 82 8.83 0.68 -18.43
N LEU A 83 9.68 0.23 -17.51
CA LEU A 83 10.76 -0.71 -17.83
C LEU A 83 10.23 -2.06 -18.33
N GLN A 84 9.18 -2.59 -17.73
CA GLN A 84 8.58 -3.86 -18.16
C GLN A 84 7.88 -3.73 -19.52
N LEU A 85 7.22 -2.59 -19.80
CA LEU A 85 6.64 -2.30 -21.11
C LEU A 85 7.71 -2.17 -22.20
N THR A 86 8.79 -1.43 -21.94
CA THR A 86 9.90 -1.26 -22.90
C THR A 86 10.66 -2.57 -23.15
N ALA A 87 10.77 -3.43 -22.12
CA ALA A 87 11.34 -4.78 -22.26
C ALA A 87 10.39 -5.75 -23.01
N GLY A 88 9.14 -5.34 -23.28
CA GLY A 88 8.14 -6.18 -23.91
C GLY A 88 7.65 -7.33 -23.01
N TRP A 89 7.82 -7.22 -21.69
CA TRP A 89 7.31 -8.19 -20.71
C TRP A 89 5.83 -7.95 -20.40
N LEU A 90 5.42 -6.70 -20.50
CA LEU A 90 4.05 -6.26 -20.41
C LEU A 90 3.62 -5.60 -21.72
N GLU A 91 2.33 -5.55 -21.98
CA GLU A 91 1.73 -4.80 -23.09
C GLU A 91 0.52 -4.00 -22.60
N LEU A 92 0.28 -2.88 -23.24
CA LEU A 92 -0.94 -2.11 -22.99
C LEU A 92 -2.11 -2.84 -23.62
N GLN A 93 -3.21 -2.95 -22.88
CA GLN A 93 -4.44 -3.54 -23.41
C GLN A 93 -4.92 -2.74 -24.62
N LYS A 94 -5.04 -3.40 -25.75
CA LYS A 94 -5.76 -2.85 -26.90
C LYS A 94 -7.24 -2.93 -26.59
N SER A 95 -7.94 -1.80 -26.60
CA SER A 95 -9.39 -1.79 -26.47
C SER A 95 -9.98 -2.55 -27.65
N GLU A 96 -10.55 -3.74 -27.43
CA GLU A 96 -11.38 -4.41 -28.41
C GLU A 96 -12.65 -3.59 -28.59
N THR A 97 -12.70 -2.79 -29.62
CA THR A 97 -13.90 -2.06 -30.00
C THR A 97 -14.81 -3.00 -30.76
N SER A 98 -15.96 -3.33 -30.17
CA SER A 98 -17.14 -3.83 -30.89
C SER A 98 -17.42 -2.90 -32.07
N ASN A 99 -17.31 -3.45 -33.28
CA ASN A 99 -17.84 -3.03 -34.59
C ASN A 99 -18.54 -1.67 -34.71
N THR A 100 -17.87 -0.54 -34.46
CA THR A 100 -18.23 0.76 -35.07
C THR A 100 -17.05 1.75 -34.84
N THR A 101 -16.36 2.06 -35.94
CA THR A 101 -15.50 3.25 -36.20
C THR A 101 -14.92 3.97 -34.96
N GLY A 102 -13.77 3.54 -34.52
CA GLY A 102 -12.93 4.33 -33.60
C GLY A 102 -12.18 3.47 -32.57
N GLU A 103 -10.91 3.20 -32.83
CA GLU A 103 -10.01 2.66 -31.80
C GLU A 103 -10.01 3.61 -30.59
N LYS A 104 -10.65 3.23 -29.50
CA LYS A 104 -10.56 3.95 -28.23
C LYS A 104 -9.21 3.63 -27.60
N LYS A 105 -8.16 4.33 -27.99
CA LYS A 105 -6.87 4.28 -27.30
C LYS A 105 -7.13 4.62 -25.83
N ILE A 106 -6.70 3.75 -24.92
CA ILE A 106 -6.68 4.09 -23.49
C ILE A 106 -5.78 5.32 -23.36
N ASN A 107 -6.40 6.47 -23.09
CA ASN A 107 -5.65 7.69 -22.86
C ASN A 107 -5.24 7.69 -21.39
N PHE A 108 -3.94 7.85 -21.14
CA PHE A 108 -3.37 7.95 -19.80
C PHE A 108 -4.15 8.93 -18.90
N TRP A 109 -4.56 10.07 -19.45
CA TRP A 109 -5.35 11.05 -18.69
C TRP A 109 -6.74 10.56 -18.33
N THR A 110 -7.40 9.81 -19.22
CA THR A 110 -8.70 9.21 -18.90
C THR A 110 -8.58 8.10 -17.87
N LEU A 111 -7.47 7.36 -17.85
CA LEU A 111 -7.17 6.35 -16.84
C LEU A 111 -7.04 6.97 -15.44
N ILE A 112 -6.34 8.11 -15.33
CA ILE A 112 -6.02 8.74 -14.05
C ILE A 112 -7.16 9.64 -13.56
N LEU A 113 -7.79 10.40 -14.45
CA LEU A 113 -8.75 11.45 -14.09
C LEU A 113 -10.22 11.00 -14.13
N ASN A 114 -10.50 9.71 -14.34
CA ASN A 114 -11.87 9.23 -14.25
C ASN A 114 -12.37 9.23 -12.79
N PRO A 115 -13.67 9.39 -12.55
CA PRO A 115 -14.22 9.45 -11.19
C PRO A 115 -13.91 8.22 -10.34
N ALA A 116 -13.85 7.03 -10.94
CA ALA A 116 -13.53 5.79 -10.24
C ALA A 116 -12.06 5.79 -9.75
N SER A 117 -11.11 6.23 -10.59
CA SER A 117 -9.72 6.35 -10.21
C SER A 117 -9.51 7.40 -9.10
N LEU A 118 -10.21 8.53 -9.16
CA LEU A 118 -10.16 9.55 -8.09
C LEU A 118 -10.74 9.02 -6.78
N LEU A 119 -11.84 8.27 -6.83
CA LEU A 119 -12.38 7.59 -5.63
C LEU A 119 -11.39 6.57 -5.09
N THR A 120 -10.74 5.80 -5.95
CA THR A 120 -9.69 4.85 -5.56
C THR A 120 -8.52 5.55 -4.89
N LEU A 121 -8.13 6.75 -5.34
CA LEU A 121 -7.08 7.56 -4.69
C LEU A 121 -7.51 7.97 -3.27
N LEU A 122 -8.74 8.45 -3.09
CA LEU A 122 -9.25 8.82 -1.77
C LEU A 122 -9.28 7.61 -0.82
N LEU A 123 -9.71 6.45 -1.31
CA LEU A 123 -9.69 5.20 -0.55
C LEU A 123 -8.26 4.77 -0.24
N ALA A 124 -7.33 4.85 -1.20
CA ALA A 124 -5.93 4.53 -0.98
C ALA A 124 -5.29 5.43 0.08
N LEU A 125 -5.57 6.72 0.08
CA LEU A 125 -5.12 7.66 1.11
C LEU A 125 -5.67 7.28 2.49
N TRP A 126 -6.96 6.96 2.58
CA TRP A 126 -7.59 6.56 3.84
C TRP A 126 -7.02 5.24 4.37
N ILE A 127 -6.89 4.22 3.51
CA ILE A 127 -6.32 2.92 3.85
C ILE A 127 -4.88 3.10 4.33
N SER A 128 -4.04 3.78 3.54
CA SER A 128 -2.64 4.02 3.88
C SER A 128 -2.49 4.81 5.18
N ALA A 129 -3.26 5.88 5.38
CA ALA A 129 -3.21 6.65 6.62
C ALA A 129 -3.53 5.78 7.84
N THR A 130 -4.55 4.93 7.73
CA THR A 130 -4.96 4.02 8.80
C THR A 130 -3.88 2.96 9.06
N GLU A 131 -3.35 2.32 8.02
CA GLU A 131 -2.33 1.28 8.16
C GLU A 131 -0.99 1.84 8.66
N GLU A 132 -0.55 2.98 8.14
CA GLU A 132 0.69 3.60 8.62
C GLU A 132 0.57 4.02 10.09
N LEU A 133 -0.59 4.54 10.49
CA LEU A 133 -0.82 4.89 11.88
C LEU A 133 -0.80 3.64 12.81
N ILE A 134 -1.36 2.50 12.36
CA ILE A 134 -1.30 1.24 13.11
C ILE A 134 0.13 0.73 13.21
N PHE A 135 0.76 0.48 12.05
CA PHE A 135 1.97 -0.33 11.98
C PHE A 135 3.23 0.50 12.24
N ARG A 136 3.34 1.69 11.63
CA ARG A 136 4.52 2.55 11.77
C ARG A 136 4.35 3.56 12.89
N GLY A 137 3.12 4.01 13.14
CA GLY A 137 2.80 4.88 14.27
C GLY A 137 2.78 4.11 15.61
N CYS A 138 1.67 3.45 15.89
CA CYS A 138 1.40 2.85 17.20
C CYS A 138 2.29 1.62 17.46
N LEU A 139 2.18 0.56 16.65
CA LEU A 139 2.84 -0.72 16.91
C LEU A 139 4.36 -0.58 16.96
N GLN A 140 4.95 0.08 15.97
CA GLN A 140 6.39 0.26 15.94
C GLN A 140 6.90 1.12 17.12
N THR A 141 6.16 2.16 17.50
CA THR A 141 6.55 3.01 18.66
C THR A 141 6.52 2.23 19.97
N ILE A 142 5.50 1.36 20.15
CA ILE A 142 5.43 0.47 21.31
C ILE A 142 6.60 -0.53 21.30
N LEU A 143 6.87 -1.17 20.18
CA LEU A 143 7.97 -2.13 20.07
C LEU A 143 9.35 -1.49 20.29
N GLN A 144 9.52 -0.21 19.97
CA GLN A 144 10.77 0.51 20.19
C GLN A 144 11.07 0.82 21.66
N GLN A 145 10.14 0.57 22.57
CA GLN A 145 10.41 0.67 24.01
C GLN A 145 11.35 -0.46 24.47
N ASP A 146 11.25 -1.65 23.85
CA ASP A 146 12.00 -2.84 24.25
C ASP A 146 13.01 -3.31 23.19
N TYR A 147 12.84 -2.90 21.93
CA TYR A 147 13.64 -3.37 20.80
C TYR A 147 14.32 -2.23 20.06
N SER A 148 15.44 -2.52 19.40
CA SER A 148 16.06 -1.57 18.47
C SER A 148 15.11 -1.23 17.31
N VAL A 149 15.31 -0.05 16.71
CA VAL A 149 14.49 0.43 15.58
C VAL A 149 14.37 -0.62 14.46
N LEU A 150 15.48 -1.31 14.14
CA LEU A 150 15.50 -2.32 13.08
C LEU A 150 14.67 -3.56 13.45
N ILE A 151 14.77 -4.04 14.68
CA ILE A 151 14.02 -5.20 15.17
C ILE A 151 12.52 -4.84 15.24
N ALA A 152 12.18 -3.69 15.79
CA ALA A 152 10.80 -3.20 15.85
C ALA A 152 10.19 -3.07 14.43
N ALA A 153 10.95 -2.52 13.48
CA ALA A 153 10.56 -2.41 12.08
C ALA A 153 10.31 -3.79 11.45
N ALA A 154 11.22 -4.74 11.67
CA ALA A 154 11.10 -6.09 11.12
C ALA A 154 9.86 -6.82 11.65
N ILE A 155 9.60 -6.72 12.97
CA ILE A 155 8.42 -7.33 13.61
C ILE A 155 7.13 -6.65 13.10
N ALA A 156 7.06 -5.33 13.13
CA ALA A 156 5.87 -4.59 12.68
C ALA A 156 5.57 -4.87 11.19
N SER A 157 6.61 -4.92 10.34
CA SER A 157 6.46 -5.26 8.92
C SER A 157 6.04 -6.70 8.69
N PHE A 158 6.50 -7.64 9.52
CA PHE A 158 6.06 -9.03 9.45
C PHE A 158 4.57 -9.17 9.82
N ILE A 159 4.15 -8.51 10.90
CA ILE A 159 2.74 -8.48 11.30
C ILE A 159 1.89 -7.84 10.19
N PHE A 160 2.35 -6.71 9.61
CA PHE A 160 1.71 -6.08 8.48
C PHE A 160 1.53 -7.05 7.30
N ALA A 161 2.57 -7.78 6.91
CA ALA A 161 2.51 -8.74 5.81
C ALA A 161 1.49 -9.85 6.07
N ILE A 162 1.51 -10.48 7.25
CA ILE A 162 0.62 -11.61 7.56
C ILE A 162 -0.85 -11.19 7.72
N THR A 163 -1.14 -9.95 8.12
CA THR A 163 -2.53 -9.46 8.20
C THR A 163 -3.22 -9.45 6.83
N HIS A 164 -2.47 -9.32 5.74
CA HIS A 164 -3.02 -9.38 4.38
C HIS A 164 -3.53 -10.78 3.99
N LEU A 165 -3.06 -11.84 4.66
CA LEU A 165 -3.57 -13.21 4.42
C LEU A 165 -5.04 -13.38 4.79
N ILE A 166 -5.56 -12.54 5.70
CA ILE A 166 -6.95 -12.64 6.19
C ILE A 166 -7.96 -12.51 5.05
N TRP A 167 -7.65 -11.69 4.03
CA TRP A 167 -8.60 -11.32 2.99
C TRP A 167 -8.51 -12.16 1.71
N ALA A 168 -7.32 -12.66 1.37
CA ALA A 168 -7.08 -13.37 0.13
C ALA A 168 -5.80 -14.23 0.23
N ALA A 169 -5.80 -15.24 1.10
CA ALA A 169 -4.60 -16.00 1.45
C ALA A 169 -3.85 -16.56 0.24
N LYS A 170 -4.55 -17.19 -0.72
CA LYS A 170 -3.91 -17.80 -1.92
C LYS A 170 -3.19 -16.78 -2.79
N GLU A 171 -3.77 -15.59 -2.96
CA GLU A 171 -3.21 -14.51 -3.78
C GLU A 171 -2.10 -13.75 -3.04
N THR A 172 -2.19 -13.69 -1.71
CA THR A 172 -1.27 -12.95 -0.85
C THR A 172 -0.02 -13.74 -0.50
N LEU A 173 -0.12 -15.07 -0.38
CA LEU A 173 1.00 -15.90 0.06
C LEU A 173 2.29 -15.67 -0.77
N PRO A 174 2.25 -15.61 -2.11
CA PRO A 174 3.44 -15.30 -2.91
C PRO A 174 3.96 -13.87 -2.71
N GLN A 175 3.13 -12.94 -2.23
CA GLN A 175 3.47 -11.55 -2.02
C GLN A 175 4.09 -11.26 -0.65
N LEU A 176 4.08 -12.22 0.29
CA LEU A 176 4.54 -12.00 1.67
C LEU A 176 5.95 -11.41 1.76
N PRO A 177 6.96 -11.88 1.00
CA PRO A 177 8.30 -11.27 1.04
C PRO A 177 8.28 -9.80 0.58
N GLY A 178 7.52 -9.50 -0.47
CA GLY A 178 7.36 -8.12 -0.97
C GLY A 178 6.60 -7.23 0.01
N LEU A 179 5.53 -7.73 0.63
CA LEU A 179 4.78 -7.00 1.65
C LEU A 179 5.63 -6.72 2.89
N TRP A 180 6.43 -7.69 3.33
CA TRP A 180 7.36 -7.48 4.44
C TRP A 180 8.41 -6.41 4.10
N LEU A 181 9.03 -6.52 2.93
CA LEU A 181 10.00 -5.53 2.46
C LEU A 181 9.35 -4.16 2.27
N MET A 182 8.15 -4.08 1.72
CA MET A 182 7.37 -2.85 1.64
C MET A 182 7.18 -2.21 3.02
N GLY A 183 6.87 -3.05 4.02
CA GLY A 183 6.79 -2.61 5.41
C GLY A 183 8.06 -1.97 5.92
N MET A 184 9.21 -2.55 5.63
CA MET A 184 10.54 -2.02 5.97
C MET A 184 10.83 -0.69 5.25
N VAL A 185 10.47 -0.59 3.97
CA VAL A 185 10.63 0.64 3.17
C VAL A 185 9.79 1.78 3.73
N LEU A 186 8.54 1.50 4.13
CA LEU A 186 7.66 2.50 4.72
C LEU A 186 8.14 2.94 6.12
N THR A 187 8.74 2.03 6.90
CA THR A 187 9.46 2.42 8.13
C THR A 187 10.63 3.34 7.82
N LEU A 188 11.40 3.05 6.79
CA LEU A 188 12.51 3.90 6.37
C LEU A 188 12.01 5.27 5.89
N ALA A 189 10.86 5.33 5.22
CA ALA A 189 10.20 6.58 4.84
C ALA A 189 9.82 7.42 6.07
N ARG A 190 9.28 6.79 7.13
CA ARG A 190 9.01 7.47 8.41
C ARG A 190 10.29 8.04 9.03
N ILE A 191 11.36 7.27 9.02
CA ILE A 191 12.67 7.73 9.54
C ILE A 191 13.18 8.91 8.70
N ALA A 192 13.08 8.80 7.36
CA ALA A 192 13.48 9.85 6.42
C ALA A 192 12.67 11.15 6.58
N ASP A 193 11.48 11.07 7.14
CA ASP A 193 10.58 12.19 7.42
C ASP A 193 10.62 12.63 8.90
N ASN A 194 11.74 12.40 9.57
CA ASN A 194 11.96 12.77 10.98
C ASN A 194 10.90 12.22 11.95
N GLY A 195 10.38 11.03 11.68
CA GLY A 195 9.36 10.36 12.48
C GLY A 195 7.92 10.67 12.08
N SER A 196 7.69 11.60 11.15
CA SER A 196 6.37 11.86 10.57
C SER A 196 5.90 10.70 9.69
N LEU A 197 4.59 10.49 9.63
CA LEU A 197 3.98 9.48 8.75
C LEU A 197 3.67 10.00 7.34
N GLY A 198 3.81 11.30 7.09
CA GLY A 198 3.38 11.93 5.84
C GLY A 198 3.98 11.28 4.60
N LEU A 199 5.30 11.12 4.58
CA LEU A 199 6.03 10.51 3.45
C LEU A 199 5.63 9.04 3.24
N ALA A 200 5.53 8.25 4.32
CA ALA A 200 5.13 6.85 4.26
C ALA A 200 3.70 6.69 3.73
N ILE A 201 2.75 7.49 4.24
CA ILE A 201 1.36 7.51 3.77
C ILE A 201 1.29 7.83 2.28
N GLY A 202 2.04 8.83 1.83
CA GLY A 202 2.05 9.24 0.43
C GLY A 202 2.56 8.13 -0.51
N ILE A 203 3.71 7.51 -0.18
CA ILE A 203 4.28 6.41 -0.95
C ILE A 203 3.30 5.23 -1.00
N HIS A 204 2.78 4.83 0.15
CA HIS A 204 1.86 3.69 0.28
C HIS A 204 0.56 3.93 -0.50
N ALA A 205 -0.04 5.11 -0.37
CA ALA A 205 -1.25 5.48 -1.10
C ALA A 205 -1.04 5.47 -2.62
N ALA A 206 0.10 5.97 -3.10
CA ALA A 206 0.44 5.94 -4.51
C ALA A 206 0.56 4.49 -5.04
N TRP A 207 1.17 3.59 -4.27
CA TRP A 207 1.29 2.18 -4.65
C TRP A 207 -0.08 1.48 -4.67
N ILE A 208 -0.91 1.65 -3.64
CA ILE A 208 -2.29 1.11 -3.65
C ILE A 208 -3.07 1.66 -4.84
N TRP A 209 -3.10 2.98 -4.99
CA TRP A 209 -3.86 3.63 -6.05
C TRP A 209 -3.41 3.21 -7.44
N GLY A 210 -2.10 3.29 -7.73
CA GLY A 210 -1.57 3.02 -9.05
C GLY A 210 -1.73 1.55 -9.45
N ILE A 211 -1.41 0.60 -8.55
CA ILE A 211 -1.56 -0.83 -8.81
C ILE A 211 -3.05 -1.18 -8.98
N THR A 212 -3.92 -0.69 -8.09
CA THR A 212 -5.37 -0.97 -8.16
C THR A 212 -5.99 -0.38 -9.43
N THR A 213 -5.60 0.84 -9.82
CA THR A 213 -6.10 1.48 -11.05
C THR A 213 -5.69 0.68 -12.28
N VAL A 214 -4.42 0.27 -12.38
CA VAL A 214 -3.91 -0.53 -13.50
C VAL A 214 -4.61 -1.90 -13.56
N ASP A 215 -4.81 -2.56 -12.42
CA ASP A 215 -5.44 -3.88 -12.32
C ASP A 215 -6.95 -3.80 -12.66
N THR A 216 -7.67 -2.82 -12.10
CA THR A 216 -9.12 -2.67 -12.29
C THR A 216 -9.50 -2.30 -13.72
N GLU A 217 -8.72 -1.43 -14.35
CA GLU A 217 -8.96 -1.02 -15.75
C GLU A 217 -8.40 -2.03 -16.74
N GLY A 218 -7.70 -3.07 -16.27
CA GLY A 218 -7.06 -4.05 -17.16
C GLY A 218 -6.06 -3.40 -18.13
N ALA A 219 -5.44 -2.28 -17.70
CA ALA A 219 -4.66 -1.43 -18.60
C ALA A 219 -3.39 -2.09 -19.13
N ILE A 220 -2.87 -3.07 -18.40
CA ILE A 220 -1.58 -3.73 -18.67
C ILE A 220 -1.73 -5.24 -18.50
N ASN A 221 -1.25 -6.01 -19.50
CA ASN A 221 -1.27 -7.46 -19.46
C ASN A 221 0.14 -8.05 -19.63
N PRO A 222 0.46 -9.19 -18.97
CA PRO A 222 1.67 -9.92 -19.20
C PRO A 222 1.70 -10.51 -20.62
N THR A 223 2.83 -10.37 -21.34
CA THR A 223 3.01 -10.94 -22.69
C THR A 223 3.45 -12.40 -22.67
N GLY A 224 3.80 -12.94 -21.52
CA GLY A 224 4.39 -14.27 -21.37
C GLY A 224 5.87 -14.37 -21.79
N ARG A 225 6.49 -13.28 -22.23
CA ARG A 225 7.92 -13.26 -22.62
C ARG A 225 8.89 -13.34 -21.44
N ALA A 226 8.45 -12.87 -20.29
CA ALA A 226 9.19 -13.05 -19.03
C ALA A 226 8.44 -13.99 -18.11
N PRO A 227 9.14 -14.82 -17.31
CA PRO A 227 8.49 -15.68 -16.32
C PRO A 227 7.84 -14.85 -15.19
N GLU A 228 6.76 -15.38 -14.62
CA GLU A 228 5.99 -14.69 -13.59
C GLU A 228 6.80 -14.31 -12.34
N TRP A 229 7.84 -15.07 -12.00
CA TRP A 229 8.71 -14.71 -10.87
C TRP A 229 9.49 -13.40 -11.08
N ILE A 230 9.57 -12.90 -12.34
CA ILE A 230 10.15 -11.58 -12.64
C ILE A 230 9.06 -10.51 -12.58
N THR A 231 7.98 -10.69 -13.33
CA THR A 231 6.94 -9.65 -13.50
C THR A 231 5.95 -9.59 -12.35
N GLY A 232 5.76 -10.71 -11.65
CA GLY A 232 4.84 -10.89 -10.54
C GLY A 232 3.94 -12.10 -10.72
N ILE A 233 3.99 -13.04 -9.79
CA ILE A 233 3.14 -14.24 -9.78
C ILE A 233 1.69 -13.79 -9.72
N ALA A 234 0.85 -14.36 -10.59
CA ALA A 234 -0.56 -13.98 -10.76
C ALA A 234 -0.76 -12.46 -11.02
N ALA A 235 0.13 -11.87 -11.79
CA ALA A 235 0.17 -10.44 -12.11
C ALA A 235 0.26 -9.50 -10.87
N LYS A 236 0.77 -10.00 -9.73
CA LYS A 236 0.97 -9.19 -8.52
C LYS A 236 2.43 -8.72 -8.42
N PRO A 237 2.73 -7.42 -8.59
CA PRO A 237 4.10 -6.91 -8.64
C PRO A 237 4.96 -7.26 -7.42
N LEU A 238 4.37 -7.27 -6.22
CA LEU A 238 5.06 -7.62 -4.97
C LEU A 238 5.45 -9.10 -4.86
N ALA A 239 4.92 -9.96 -5.73
CA ALA A 239 5.30 -11.37 -5.87
C ALA A 239 6.34 -11.59 -6.99
N GLY A 240 6.98 -10.55 -7.49
CA GLY A 240 7.98 -10.61 -8.56
C GLY A 240 9.27 -9.89 -8.24
N ALA A 241 10.37 -10.35 -8.86
CA ALA A 241 11.69 -9.76 -8.66
C ALA A 241 11.72 -8.27 -9.06
N ALA A 242 11.00 -7.86 -10.10
CA ALA A 242 10.93 -6.46 -10.52
C ALA A 242 10.33 -5.57 -9.43
N GLY A 243 9.26 -6.03 -8.74
CA GLY A 243 8.68 -5.31 -7.61
C GLY A 243 9.62 -5.25 -6.40
N ILE A 244 10.30 -6.36 -6.09
CA ILE A 244 11.31 -6.39 -5.02
C ILE A 244 12.46 -5.42 -5.32
N LEU A 245 12.97 -5.38 -6.55
CA LEU A 245 14.02 -4.44 -6.96
C LEU A 245 13.56 -2.98 -6.86
N LEU A 246 12.29 -2.70 -7.21
CA LEU A 246 11.71 -1.37 -7.02
C LEU A 246 11.72 -0.96 -5.54
N LEU A 247 11.29 -1.85 -4.64
CA LEU A 247 11.29 -1.60 -3.21
C LEU A 247 12.71 -1.34 -2.69
N LEU A 248 13.70 -2.13 -3.12
CA LEU A 248 15.11 -1.93 -2.75
C LEU A 248 15.65 -0.61 -3.29
N ALA A 249 15.33 -0.24 -4.52
CA ALA A 249 15.71 1.05 -5.10
C ALA A 249 15.10 2.22 -4.32
N THR A 250 13.82 2.11 -3.94
CA THR A 250 13.14 3.11 -3.10
C THR A 250 13.80 3.21 -1.72
N ALA A 251 14.13 2.08 -1.09
CA ALA A 251 14.86 2.05 0.18
C ALA A 251 16.22 2.75 0.09
N THR A 252 16.98 2.46 -0.99
CA THR A 252 18.28 3.08 -1.23
C THR A 252 18.16 4.59 -1.38
N LEU A 253 17.19 5.06 -2.15
CA LEU A 253 16.94 6.50 -2.34
C LEU A 253 16.62 7.19 -1.01
N LEU A 254 15.72 6.59 -0.20
CA LEU A 254 15.37 7.12 1.13
C LEU A 254 16.58 7.12 2.07
N GLY A 255 17.42 6.10 2.05
CA GLY A 255 18.66 6.03 2.84
C GLY A 255 19.67 7.11 2.46
N LEU A 256 19.85 7.36 1.17
CA LEU A 256 20.76 8.40 0.68
C LEU A 256 20.31 9.81 1.08
N THR A 257 18.99 10.07 1.09
CA THR A 257 18.47 11.38 1.53
C THR A 257 18.75 11.63 3.01
N GLN A 258 18.71 10.60 3.87
CA GLN A 258 19.06 10.71 5.28
C GLN A 258 20.55 11.04 5.50
N ILE A 259 21.45 10.40 4.79
CA ILE A 259 22.89 10.65 4.89
C ILE A 259 23.20 12.10 4.50
N SER A 260 22.55 12.62 3.45
CA SER A 260 22.79 13.99 2.97
C SER A 260 22.27 15.06 3.94
N VAL A 261 21.24 14.78 4.73
CA VAL A 261 20.67 15.70 5.73
C VAL A 261 21.53 15.70 7.01
N ASN A 262 21.97 14.53 7.46
CA ASN A 262 22.76 14.37 8.70
C ASN A 262 24.25 14.72 8.53
N GLY A 263 24.74 14.85 7.30
CA GLY A 263 26.11 15.21 6.97
C GLY A 263 26.35 16.72 6.77
N ARG A 264 25.32 17.55 7.01
CA ARG A 264 25.40 19.03 7.05
C ARG A 264 25.27 19.54 8.46
#